data_01cfb24304df88ea395c67e97e27b017
#
_entry.id   01cfb24304df88ea395c67e97e27b017
#
_cell.length_a   1.000
_cell.length_b   1.000
_cell.length_c   1.000
_cell.angle_alpha   90.00
_cell.angle_beta   90.00
_cell.angle_gamma   90.00
#
_symmetry.space_group_name_H-M   'P 1'
#
loop_
_entity.id
_entity.type
_entity.pdbx_description
1 polymer ?
#
loop_
_entity_poly.entity_id
_entity_poly.type
_entity_poly.pdbx_seq_one_letter_code
_entity_poly.pdbx_strand_id
1 'polypeptide(L)'
;MKSNDEKKELKAQYKEREIIGGVYTIKNELNNKILLGSAADLKIIQNRFEFSRKTGSCVYPVLQKDWDSQNGGQFSFEILETIEKGENQTETEYKADINILKELWSEKLAGKDMY
;
A
#
# COMPACT_ATOMS: atom_id res chain seq x y z
N MET A 1 -7.64 -11.78 -37.54
CA MET A 1 -6.63 -12.29 -36.62
C MET A 1 -5.89 -11.25 -35.84
N LYS A 2 -6.18 -9.98 -36.07
CA LYS A 2 -5.65 -8.88 -35.24
C LYS A 2 -6.05 -9.03 -33.77
N SER A 3 -7.22 -9.63 -33.48
CA SER A 3 -7.71 -9.80 -32.11
C SER A 3 -6.85 -10.71 -31.24
N ASN A 4 -6.15 -11.69 -31.81
CA ASN A 4 -5.28 -12.58 -31.06
C ASN A 4 -3.95 -11.90 -30.72
N ASP A 5 -3.43 -11.09 -31.63
CA ASP A 5 -2.21 -10.33 -31.39
C ASP A 5 -2.44 -9.21 -30.39
N GLU A 6 -3.59 -8.54 -30.45
CA GLU A 6 -4.00 -7.54 -29.48
C GLU A 6 -4.13 -8.13 -28.07
N LYS A 7 -4.71 -9.31 -27.96
CA LYS A 7 -4.81 -10.01 -26.67
C LYS A 7 -3.45 -10.41 -26.12
N LYS A 8 -2.51 -10.82 -27.00
CA LYS A 8 -1.14 -11.14 -26.61
C LYS A 8 -0.40 -9.90 -26.12
N GLU A 9 -0.54 -8.78 -26.82
CA GLU A 9 0.07 -7.52 -26.42
C GLU A 9 -0.49 -7.02 -25.08
N LEU A 10 -1.80 -7.09 -24.91
CA LEU A 10 -2.44 -6.72 -23.64
C LEU A 10 -1.99 -7.61 -22.49
N LYS A 11 -1.87 -8.91 -22.71
CA LYS A 11 -1.35 -9.84 -21.71
C LYS A 11 0.11 -9.58 -21.40
N ALA A 12 0.93 -9.29 -22.40
CA ALA A 12 2.35 -8.98 -22.22
C ALA A 12 2.50 -7.66 -21.45
N GLN A 13 1.76 -6.64 -21.80
CA GLN A 13 1.76 -5.36 -21.09
C GLN A 13 1.28 -5.51 -19.64
N TYR A 14 0.28 -6.35 -19.43
CA TYR A 14 -0.24 -6.63 -18.10
C TYR A 14 0.75 -7.41 -17.25
N LYS A 15 1.50 -8.34 -17.86
CA LYS A 15 2.55 -9.10 -17.19
C LYS A 15 3.81 -8.27 -16.95
N GLU A 16 4.08 -7.31 -17.83
CA GLU A 16 5.22 -6.40 -17.69
C GLU A 16 4.98 -5.30 -16.66
N ARG A 17 3.72 -5.10 -16.27
CA ARG A 17 3.44 -4.23 -15.14
C ARG A 17 4.05 -4.84 -13.89
N GLU A 18 5.10 -4.21 -13.39
CA GLU A 18 5.72 -4.63 -12.14
C GLU A 18 4.74 -4.45 -10.98
N ILE A 19 4.41 -5.55 -10.33
CA ILE A 19 3.66 -5.51 -9.09
C ILE A 19 4.69 -5.47 -7.97
N ILE A 20 4.77 -4.32 -7.31
CA ILE A 20 5.71 -4.11 -6.23
C ILE A 20 4.94 -4.01 -4.93
N GLY A 21 5.23 -4.91 -4.02
CA GLY A 21 4.70 -4.90 -2.67
C GLY A 21 5.67 -4.26 -1.70
N GLY A 22 5.30 -4.24 -0.45
CA GLY A 22 6.16 -3.72 0.61
C GLY A 22 5.40 -3.16 1.78
N VAL A 23 6.04 -2.24 2.47
CA VAL A 23 5.56 -1.64 3.71
C VAL A 23 5.37 -0.15 3.51
N TYR A 24 4.27 0.37 4.02
CA TYR A 24 3.93 1.79 3.92
C TYR A 24 3.42 2.32 5.26
N THR A 25 3.41 3.65 5.37
CA THR A 25 2.77 4.33 6.49
C THR A 25 1.79 5.37 5.99
N ILE A 26 0.74 5.59 6.78
CA ILE A 26 -0.14 6.74 6.65
C ILE A 26 -0.01 7.53 7.93
N LYS A 27 0.48 8.74 7.83
CA LYS A 27 0.77 9.60 8.97
C LYS A 27 -0.28 10.70 9.08
N ASN A 28 -0.79 10.89 10.29
CA ASN A 28 -1.61 12.05 10.60
C ASN A 28 -0.67 13.19 10.98
N GLU A 29 -0.58 14.21 10.12
CA GLU A 29 0.35 15.31 10.29
C GLU A 29 0.02 16.24 11.48
N LEU A 30 -1.21 16.16 12.00
CA LEU A 30 -1.61 16.97 13.16
C LEU A 30 -1.15 16.39 14.49
N ASN A 31 -1.22 15.06 14.65
CA ASN A 31 -0.88 14.41 15.91
C ASN A 31 0.32 13.46 15.80
N ASN A 32 0.89 13.33 14.62
CA ASN A 32 2.04 12.47 14.31
C ASN A 32 1.78 10.97 14.53
N LYS A 33 0.53 10.56 14.66
CA LYS A 33 0.20 9.12 14.71
C LYS A 33 0.40 8.47 13.37
N ILE A 34 0.90 7.25 13.38
CA ILE A 34 1.29 6.51 12.19
C ILE A 34 0.49 5.21 12.11
N LEU A 35 -0.10 4.96 10.94
CA LEU A 35 -0.65 3.65 10.60
C LEU A 35 0.39 2.91 9.77
N LEU A 36 0.87 1.78 10.28
CA LEU A 36 1.79 0.91 9.54
C LEU A 36 0.99 -0.15 8.80
N GLY A 37 1.23 -0.28 7.52
CA GLY A 37 0.57 -1.27 6.70
C GLY A 37 1.53 -1.95 5.74
N SER A 38 1.06 -3.02 5.14
CA SER A 38 1.78 -3.74 4.10
C SER A 38 0.81 -4.16 3.00
N ALA A 39 1.33 -4.35 1.80
CA ALA A 39 0.52 -4.77 0.67
C ALA A 39 1.37 -5.51 -0.35
N ALA A 40 0.74 -6.46 -1.05
CA ALA A 40 1.37 -7.15 -2.17
C ALA A 40 1.44 -6.26 -3.41
N ASP A 41 0.62 -5.22 -3.48
CA ASP A 41 0.64 -4.23 -4.56
C ASP A 41 0.44 -2.84 -3.95
N LEU A 42 1.54 -2.12 -3.76
CA LEU A 42 1.54 -0.80 -3.15
C LEU A 42 0.79 0.24 -4.00
N LYS A 43 0.78 0.07 -5.31
CA LYS A 43 0.11 1.01 -6.20
C LYS A 43 -1.40 1.03 -5.97
N ILE A 44 -2.00 -0.12 -5.73
CA ILE A 44 -3.42 -0.22 -5.40
C ILE A 44 -3.72 0.54 -4.10
N ILE A 45 -2.88 0.38 -3.10
CA ILE A 45 -3.05 1.04 -1.80
C ILE A 45 -2.89 2.56 -1.96
N GLN A 46 -1.88 2.98 -2.70
CA GLN A 46 -1.65 4.40 -2.97
C GLN A 46 -2.83 5.05 -3.71
N ASN A 47 -3.34 4.38 -4.73
CA ASN A 47 -4.51 4.85 -5.46
C ASN A 47 -5.75 4.95 -4.56
N ARG A 48 -5.93 3.98 -3.68
CA ARG A 48 -7.03 3.97 -2.71
C ARG A 48 -6.91 5.15 -1.73
N PHE A 49 -5.72 5.43 -1.26
CA PHE A 49 -5.45 6.56 -0.39
C PHE A 49 -5.78 7.89 -1.09
N GLU A 50 -5.32 8.05 -2.32
CA GLU A 50 -5.58 9.25 -3.11
C GLU A 50 -7.06 9.44 -3.42
N PHE A 51 -7.76 8.35 -3.72
CA PHE A 51 -9.21 8.36 -3.89
C PHE A 51 -9.91 8.83 -2.62
N SER A 52 -9.48 8.33 -1.47
CA SER A 52 -10.02 8.75 -0.16
C SER A 52 -9.85 10.25 0.07
N ARG A 53 -8.69 10.79 -0.30
CA ARG A 53 -8.43 12.22 -0.18
C ARG A 53 -9.34 13.06 -1.08
N LYS A 54 -9.57 12.61 -2.30
CA LYS A 54 -10.41 13.32 -3.27
C LYS A 54 -11.89 13.30 -2.90
N THR A 55 -12.36 12.19 -2.38
CA THR A 55 -13.80 12.01 -2.09
C THR A 55 -14.16 12.36 -0.66
N GLY A 56 -13.19 12.49 0.23
CA GLY A 56 -13.41 12.67 1.66
C GLY A 56 -13.85 11.41 2.38
N SER A 57 -13.90 10.26 1.69
CA SER A 57 -14.33 8.99 2.25
C SER A 57 -13.13 8.16 2.67
N CYS A 58 -12.99 7.91 3.97
CA CYS A 58 -11.91 7.09 4.49
C CYS A 58 -12.19 5.60 4.28
N VAL A 59 -11.19 4.89 3.74
CA VAL A 59 -11.26 3.43 3.55
C VAL A 59 -10.53 2.67 4.66
N TYR A 60 -10.01 3.39 5.65
CA TYR A 60 -9.27 2.81 6.76
C TYR A 60 -10.05 3.03 8.07
N PRO A 61 -10.72 1.98 8.59
CA PRO A 61 -11.56 2.14 9.79
C PRO A 61 -10.85 2.75 10.99
N VAL A 62 -9.56 2.42 11.19
CA VAL A 62 -8.79 2.95 12.31
C VAL A 62 -8.52 4.45 12.19
N LEU A 63 -8.60 5.01 10.99
CA LEU A 63 -8.38 6.44 10.75
C LEU A 63 -9.68 7.22 10.66
N GLN A 64 -10.82 6.54 10.63
CA GLN A 64 -12.11 7.15 10.30
C GLN A 64 -12.44 8.37 11.16
N LYS A 65 -12.24 8.25 12.45
CA LYS A 65 -12.55 9.32 13.40
C LYS A 65 -11.72 10.58 13.14
N ASP A 66 -10.41 10.41 13.03
CA ASP A 66 -9.50 11.52 12.78
C ASP A 66 -9.68 12.06 11.36
N TRP A 67 -9.95 11.17 10.41
CA TRP A 67 -10.20 11.55 9.02
C TRP A 67 -11.41 12.48 8.92
N ASP A 68 -12.52 12.09 9.55
CA ASP A 68 -13.76 12.87 9.52
C ASP A 68 -13.58 14.24 10.18
N SER A 69 -12.87 14.29 11.31
CA SER A 69 -12.64 15.55 12.02
C SER A 69 -11.71 16.51 11.28
N GLN A 70 -10.90 15.98 10.36
CA GLN A 70 -9.88 16.77 9.65
C GLN A 70 -10.16 16.88 8.15
N ASN A 71 -11.29 16.37 7.67
CA ASN A 71 -11.65 16.31 6.25
C ASN A 71 -10.60 15.62 5.37
N GLY A 72 -9.81 14.71 5.95
CA GLY A 72 -8.82 13.92 5.22
C GLY A 72 -7.58 14.67 4.74
N GLY A 73 -7.51 15.99 4.96
CA GLY A 73 -6.46 16.82 4.38
C GLY A 73 -5.11 16.76 5.07
N GLN A 74 -5.04 16.16 6.26
CA GLN A 74 -3.85 16.17 7.09
C GLN A 74 -3.14 14.82 7.17
N PHE A 75 -3.47 13.91 6.27
CA PHE A 75 -2.81 12.61 6.20
C PHE A 75 -1.84 12.56 5.03
N SER A 76 -0.71 11.88 5.23
CA SER A 76 0.28 11.64 4.19
C SER A 76 0.58 10.16 4.06
N PHE A 77 0.90 9.73 2.84
CA PHE A 77 1.25 8.36 2.52
C PHE A 77 2.74 8.28 2.20
N GLU A 78 3.43 7.31 2.80
CA GLU A 78 4.85 7.11 2.54
C GLU A 78 5.15 5.62 2.38
N ILE A 79 5.92 5.27 1.36
CA ILE A 79 6.43 3.92 1.17
C ILE A 79 7.76 3.82 1.90
N LEU A 80 7.85 2.90 2.87
CA LEU A 80 9.05 2.71 3.67
C LEU A 80 10.05 1.77 3.00
N GLU A 81 9.56 0.69 2.43
CA GLU A 81 10.42 -0.32 1.80
C GLU A 81 9.60 -1.12 0.80
N THR A 82 10.23 -1.50 -0.30
CA THR A 82 9.61 -2.29 -1.36
C THR A 82 10.24 -3.67 -1.44
N ILE A 83 9.46 -4.64 -1.91
CA ILE A 83 9.91 -5.99 -2.15
C ILE A 83 9.22 -6.51 -3.40
N GLU A 84 10.00 -7.13 -4.30
CA GLU A 84 9.49 -7.73 -5.52
C GLU A 84 9.30 -9.23 -5.34
N LYS A 85 8.25 -9.75 -5.96
CA LYS A 85 8.01 -11.19 -5.97
C LYS A 85 9.04 -11.88 -6.88
N GLY A 86 9.66 -12.94 -6.37
CA GLY A 86 10.58 -13.75 -7.17
C GLY A 86 9.85 -14.55 -8.25
N GLU A 87 10.54 -14.89 -9.34
CA GLU A 87 9.95 -15.61 -10.47
C GLU A 87 9.33 -16.96 -10.09
N ASN A 88 9.97 -17.65 -9.16
CA ASN A 88 9.51 -18.98 -8.71
C ASN A 88 8.83 -18.94 -7.35
N GLN A 89 8.56 -17.75 -6.85
CA GLN A 89 7.93 -17.56 -5.55
C GLN A 89 6.41 -17.63 -5.68
N THR A 90 5.76 -18.35 -4.78
CA THR A 90 4.30 -18.38 -4.73
C THR A 90 3.75 -17.11 -4.09
N GLU A 91 2.46 -16.84 -4.30
CA GLU A 91 1.77 -15.73 -3.65
C GLU A 91 1.85 -15.83 -2.12
N THR A 92 1.72 -17.04 -1.59
CA THR A 92 1.80 -17.29 -0.15
C THR A 92 3.18 -16.96 0.40
N GLU A 93 4.24 -17.38 -0.30
CA GLU A 93 5.61 -17.08 0.10
C GLU A 93 5.90 -15.58 0.05
N TYR A 94 5.42 -14.92 -1.00
CA TYR A 94 5.57 -13.49 -1.16
C TYR A 94 4.88 -12.71 -0.02
N LYS A 95 3.65 -13.08 0.31
CA LYS A 95 2.92 -12.47 1.42
C LYS A 95 3.60 -12.70 2.76
N ALA A 96 4.19 -13.87 2.96
CA ALA A 96 4.95 -14.17 4.17
C ALA A 96 6.18 -13.26 4.29
N ASP A 97 6.90 -13.04 3.19
CA ASP A 97 8.06 -12.14 3.18
C ASP A 97 7.64 -10.70 3.49
N ILE A 98 6.52 -10.24 2.94
CA ILE A 98 5.97 -8.92 3.22
C ILE A 98 5.61 -8.77 4.70
N ASN A 99 5.02 -9.80 5.30
CA ASN A 99 4.67 -9.80 6.73
C ASN A 99 5.91 -9.71 7.61
N ILE A 100 6.97 -10.42 7.27
CA ILE A 100 8.25 -10.35 7.98
C ILE A 100 8.81 -8.93 7.89
N LEU A 101 8.77 -8.33 6.71
CA LEU A 101 9.23 -6.97 6.51
C LEU A 101 8.42 -5.96 7.35
N LYS A 102 7.11 -6.15 7.42
CA LYS A 102 6.24 -5.33 8.26
C LYS A 102 6.59 -5.44 9.73
N GLU A 103 6.87 -6.66 10.21
CA GLU A 103 7.28 -6.89 11.60
C GLU A 103 8.60 -6.17 11.90
N LEU A 104 9.57 -6.22 11.00
CA LEU A 104 10.83 -5.51 11.17
C LEU A 104 10.62 -4.01 11.28
N TRP A 105 9.75 -3.45 10.47
CA TRP A 105 9.41 -2.03 10.53
C TRP A 105 8.62 -1.68 11.78
N SER A 106 7.75 -2.57 12.24
CA SER A 106 7.04 -2.38 13.51
C SER A 106 8.03 -2.24 14.67
N GLU A 107 9.09 -3.03 14.68
CA GLU A 107 10.15 -2.92 15.70
C GLU A 107 10.91 -1.58 15.58
N LYS A 108 11.23 -1.17 14.35
CA LYS A 108 11.92 0.11 14.10
C LYS A 108 11.09 1.31 14.51
N LEU A 109 9.77 1.21 14.42
CA LEU A 109 8.85 2.27 14.78
C LEU A 109 8.37 2.18 16.23
N ALA A 110 8.87 1.23 17.00
CA ALA A 110 8.54 1.08 18.42
C ALA A 110 8.90 2.38 19.16
N GLY A 111 7.98 2.85 19.99
CA GLY A 111 8.13 4.11 20.72
C GLY A 111 7.50 5.32 20.04
N LYS A 112 7.05 5.17 18.78
CA LYS A 112 6.27 6.21 18.12
C LYS A 112 4.79 5.98 18.35
N ASP A 113 4.00 7.05 18.24
CA ASP A 113 2.55 6.96 18.38
C ASP A 113 1.97 6.26 17.15
N MET A 114 1.34 5.13 17.38
CA MET A 114 0.76 4.29 16.34
C MET A 114 -0.75 4.23 16.47
N TYR A 115 -1.40 4.13 15.32
CA TYR A 115 -2.80 3.79 15.28
C TYR A 115 -3.05 2.35 15.68
#